data_94c96291d5b32ef334a95b021108b038
#
_entry.id   94c96291d5b32ef334a95b021108b038
#
_cell.length_a   1.000
_cell.length_b   1.000
_cell.length_c   1.000
_cell.angle_alpha   90.00
_cell.angle_beta   90.00
_cell.angle_gamma   90.00
#
_symmetry.space_group_name_H-M   'P 1'
#
loop_
_entity.id
_entity.type
_entity.pdbx_description
1 polymer ?
#
loop_
_entity_poly.entity_id
_entity_poly.type
_entity_poly.pdbx_seq_one_letter_code
_entity_poly.pdbx_strand_id
1 'polypeptide(L)'
;HTLNDQLFVRRGNDMVPTPRAESLAGPVRAALREIERAFQPAKDFDPARLERTFTFMGADFFSMLLMPPFAARIAAVAPSVSFRFLDSAIGDVSKLLQEDQIDVALERPLEVAEWVSSVPLFGSPFAVIAAKGNAA
;
A
#
# COMPACT_ATOMS: atom_id res chain seq x y z
N HIS A 1 -7.33 22.89 -24.14
CA HIS A 1 -6.99 22.60 -22.72
C HIS A 1 -8.21 21.99 -22.07
N THR A 2 -8.24 20.65 -21.96
CA THR A 2 -9.41 19.86 -21.54
C THR A 2 -9.81 20.11 -20.08
N LEU A 3 -8.89 20.52 -19.21
CA LEU A 3 -9.14 20.68 -17.77
C LEU A 3 -9.40 22.13 -17.36
N ASN A 4 -9.15 23.10 -18.23
CA ASN A 4 -9.30 24.55 -17.99
C ASN A 4 -8.69 25.03 -16.65
N ASP A 5 -7.62 24.37 -16.21
CA ASP A 5 -6.92 24.60 -14.95
C ASP A 5 -5.41 24.45 -15.15
N GLN A 6 -4.64 25.27 -14.43
CA GLN A 6 -3.20 25.09 -14.31
C GLN A 6 -2.93 24.07 -13.23
N LEU A 7 -2.46 22.88 -13.62
CA LEU A 7 -2.17 21.81 -12.65
C LEU A 7 -0.91 22.08 -11.81
N PHE A 8 -0.01 22.90 -12.31
CA PHE A 8 1.21 23.30 -11.59
C PHE A 8 1.38 24.82 -11.64
N VAL A 9 1.81 25.39 -10.53
CA VAL A 9 2.14 26.82 -10.40
C VAL A 9 3.58 27.01 -9.93
N ARG A 10 4.24 28.04 -10.42
CA ARG A 10 5.60 28.35 -10.01
C ARG A 10 5.57 29.13 -8.69
N ARG A 11 6.28 28.61 -7.68
CA ARG A 11 6.57 29.29 -6.43
C ARG A 11 8.09 29.50 -6.29
N GLY A 12 8.56 30.71 -6.57
CA GLY A 12 9.99 30.98 -6.62
C GLY A 12 10.66 30.15 -7.74
N ASN A 13 11.56 29.26 -7.36
CA ASN A 13 12.27 28.38 -8.29
C ASN A 13 11.62 26.99 -8.49
N ASP A 14 10.58 26.68 -7.72
CA ASP A 14 9.95 25.36 -7.69
C ASP A 14 8.61 25.35 -8.42
N MET A 15 8.28 24.19 -9.00
CA MET A 15 6.95 23.88 -9.54
C MET A 15 6.15 23.13 -8.49
N VAL A 16 5.05 23.73 -8.03
CA VAL A 16 4.19 23.17 -6.99
C VAL A 16 2.85 22.76 -7.60
N PRO A 17 2.33 21.57 -7.29
CA PRO A 17 1.01 21.15 -7.74
C PRO A 17 -0.09 22.03 -7.13
N THR A 18 -1.15 22.26 -7.91
CA THR A 18 -2.37 22.91 -7.42
C THR A 18 -3.23 21.88 -6.66
N PRO A 19 -4.19 22.32 -5.81
CA PRO A 19 -5.16 21.40 -5.18
C PRO A 19 -5.91 20.52 -6.20
N ARG A 20 -6.12 21.05 -7.41
CA ARG A 20 -6.71 20.30 -8.52
C ARG A 20 -5.77 19.21 -9.02
N ALA A 21 -4.48 19.48 -9.16
CA ALA A 21 -3.49 18.47 -9.54
C ALA A 21 -3.40 17.36 -8.49
N GLU A 22 -3.39 17.72 -7.20
CA GLU A 22 -3.38 16.76 -6.11
C GLU A 22 -4.62 15.85 -6.13
N SER A 23 -5.82 16.42 -6.34
CA SER A 23 -7.05 15.63 -6.43
C SER A 23 -7.09 14.69 -7.63
N LEU A 24 -6.40 15.00 -8.72
CA LEU A 24 -6.32 14.18 -9.93
C LEU A 24 -5.22 13.13 -9.88
N ALA A 25 -4.21 13.28 -9.03
CA ALA A 25 -3.05 12.40 -9.01
C ALA A 25 -3.42 10.92 -8.78
N GLY A 26 -4.31 10.64 -7.83
CA GLY A 26 -4.79 9.28 -7.55
C GLY A 26 -5.53 8.64 -8.73
N PRO A 27 -6.63 9.26 -9.20
CA PRO A 27 -7.38 8.75 -10.36
C PRO A 27 -6.55 8.56 -11.61
N VAL A 28 -5.64 9.51 -11.92
CA VAL A 28 -4.77 9.41 -13.10
C VAL A 28 -3.80 8.25 -12.98
N ARG A 29 -3.16 8.05 -11.81
CA ARG A 29 -2.28 6.90 -11.59
C ARG A 29 -3.03 5.57 -11.68
N ALA A 30 -4.24 5.50 -11.15
CA ALA A 30 -5.08 4.31 -11.27
C ALA A 30 -5.40 3.98 -12.73
N ALA A 31 -5.80 4.99 -13.52
CA ALA A 31 -6.06 4.82 -14.95
C ALA A 31 -4.82 4.39 -15.73
N LEU A 32 -3.65 4.97 -15.44
CA LEU A 32 -2.38 4.59 -16.07
C LEU A 32 -2.03 3.12 -15.76
N ARG A 33 -2.20 2.68 -14.51
CA ARG A 33 -2.00 1.27 -14.14
C ARG A 33 -2.91 0.31 -14.92
N GLU A 34 -4.19 0.67 -15.10
CA GLU A 34 -5.11 -0.15 -15.90
C GLU A 34 -4.70 -0.20 -17.38
N ILE A 35 -4.26 0.92 -17.91
CA ILE A 35 -3.72 1.00 -19.27
C ILE A 35 -2.47 0.12 -19.40
N GLU A 36 -1.53 0.23 -18.49
CA GLU A 36 -0.31 -0.60 -18.47
C GLU A 36 -0.64 -2.10 -18.39
N ARG A 37 -1.62 -2.49 -17.56
CA ARG A 37 -2.12 -3.87 -17.48
C ARG A 37 -2.71 -4.34 -18.82
N ALA A 38 -3.48 -3.49 -19.48
CA ALA A 38 -4.10 -3.82 -20.76
C ALA A 38 -3.06 -4.02 -21.90
N PHE A 39 -1.96 -3.29 -21.83
CA PHE A 39 -0.86 -3.39 -22.80
C PHE A 39 0.21 -4.43 -22.43
N GLN A 40 0.20 -4.93 -21.20
CA GLN A 40 1.05 -6.07 -20.88
C GLN A 40 0.52 -7.28 -21.67
N PRO A 41 1.32 -7.82 -22.60
CA PRO A 41 0.94 -9.07 -23.24
C PRO A 41 0.69 -10.09 -22.14
N ALA A 42 -0.31 -10.92 -22.31
CA ALA A 42 -0.55 -12.11 -21.47
C ALA A 42 0.60 -13.12 -21.65
N LYS A 43 1.82 -12.67 -21.58
CA LYS A 43 3.02 -13.49 -21.49
C LYS A 43 3.01 -14.08 -20.09
N ASP A 44 3.19 -15.35 -20.04
CA ASP A 44 3.36 -16.17 -18.86
C ASP A 44 4.05 -15.38 -17.76
N PHE A 45 3.28 -14.91 -16.78
CA PHE A 45 3.82 -14.26 -15.59
C PHE A 45 4.70 -15.28 -14.89
N ASP A 46 6.01 -15.02 -14.91
CA ASP A 46 6.99 -15.87 -14.25
C ASP A 46 7.45 -15.21 -12.95
N PRO A 47 6.93 -15.65 -11.80
CA PRO A 47 7.34 -15.10 -10.49
C PRO A 47 8.83 -15.19 -10.25
N ALA A 48 9.50 -16.23 -10.80
CA ALA A 48 10.94 -16.45 -10.61
C ALA A 48 11.81 -15.35 -11.23
N ARG A 49 11.27 -14.61 -12.19
CA ARG A 49 11.93 -13.49 -12.87
C ARG A 49 11.51 -12.12 -12.34
N LEU A 50 10.59 -12.09 -11.39
CA LEU A 50 10.10 -10.84 -10.82
C LEU A 50 11.17 -10.24 -9.90
N GLU A 51 11.69 -9.09 -10.28
CA GLU A 51 12.61 -8.28 -9.49
C GLU A 51 11.88 -7.01 -9.05
N ARG A 52 11.37 -6.99 -7.80
CA ARG A 52 10.60 -5.89 -7.24
C ARG A 52 10.71 -5.87 -5.72
N THR A 53 10.68 -4.66 -5.15
CA THR A 53 10.44 -4.45 -3.72
C THR A 53 8.99 -4.11 -3.50
N PHE A 54 8.33 -4.87 -2.62
CA PHE A 54 6.99 -4.54 -2.13
C PHE A 54 7.08 -3.89 -0.75
N THR A 55 6.41 -2.76 -0.61
CA THR A 55 6.36 -2.03 0.67
C THR A 55 5.03 -2.29 1.36
N PHE A 56 5.12 -2.91 2.53
CA PHE A 56 3.99 -3.15 3.43
C PHE A 56 3.99 -2.11 4.54
N MET A 57 2.82 -1.77 5.04
CA MET A 57 2.66 -0.99 6.26
C MET A 57 1.71 -1.72 7.20
N GLY A 58 1.98 -1.67 8.51
CA GLY A 58 1.13 -2.28 9.53
C GLY A 58 1.76 -2.23 10.90
N ALA A 59 1.06 -2.73 11.91
CA ALA A 59 1.60 -2.84 13.27
C ALA A 59 2.68 -3.92 13.36
N ASP A 60 3.60 -3.78 14.31
CA ASP A 60 4.72 -4.71 14.57
C ASP A 60 4.29 -6.18 14.67
N PHE A 61 3.09 -6.42 15.16
CA PHE A 61 2.49 -7.76 15.19
C PHE A 61 2.56 -8.46 13.82
N PHE A 62 2.26 -7.76 12.73
CA PHE A 62 2.30 -8.33 11.38
C PHE A 62 3.73 -8.58 10.92
N SER A 63 4.67 -7.66 11.23
CA SER A 63 6.07 -7.82 10.86
C SER A 63 6.71 -9.03 11.56
N MET A 64 6.32 -9.28 12.80
CA MET A 64 6.88 -10.39 13.59
C MET A 64 6.26 -11.75 13.27
N LEU A 65 4.94 -11.82 13.09
CA LEU A 65 4.24 -13.10 12.97
C LEU A 65 3.91 -13.48 11.53
N LEU A 66 3.54 -12.52 10.69
CA LEU A 66 3.11 -12.77 9.32
C LEU A 66 4.27 -12.75 8.33
N MET A 67 5.15 -11.75 8.43
CA MET A 67 6.17 -11.54 7.40
C MET A 67 7.20 -12.67 7.30
N PRO A 68 7.72 -13.30 8.37
CA PRO A 68 8.70 -14.38 8.23
C PRO A 68 8.17 -15.59 7.42
N PRO A 69 7.02 -16.20 7.75
CA PRO A 69 6.49 -17.31 6.96
C PRO A 69 6.06 -16.89 5.56
N PHE A 70 5.55 -15.66 5.39
CA PHE A 70 5.19 -15.12 4.09
C PHE A 70 6.44 -14.95 3.20
N ALA A 71 7.48 -14.31 3.70
CA ALA A 71 8.73 -14.12 2.96
C ALA A 71 9.38 -15.45 2.57
N ALA A 72 9.41 -16.44 3.48
CA ALA A 72 9.91 -17.78 3.18
C ALA A 72 9.13 -18.45 2.04
N ARG A 73 7.82 -18.30 2.03
CA ARG A 73 6.95 -18.85 0.97
C ARG A 73 7.19 -18.16 -0.37
N ILE A 74 7.34 -16.83 -0.36
CA ILE A 74 7.60 -16.06 -1.60
C ILE A 74 8.99 -16.34 -2.13
N ALA A 75 10.02 -16.43 -1.26
CA ALA A 75 11.38 -16.74 -1.68
C ALA A 75 11.50 -18.07 -2.46
N ALA A 76 10.62 -19.03 -2.19
CA ALA A 76 10.58 -20.29 -2.91
C ALA A 76 10.09 -20.17 -4.37
N VAL A 77 9.30 -19.16 -4.70
CA VAL A 77 8.69 -18.98 -6.02
C VAL A 77 9.16 -17.70 -6.74
N ALA A 78 9.63 -16.71 -6.00
CA ALA A 78 10.06 -15.41 -6.49
C ALA A 78 11.30 -14.91 -5.71
N PRO A 79 12.47 -15.51 -5.92
CA PRO A 79 13.67 -15.30 -5.08
C PRO A 79 14.23 -13.87 -5.14
N SER A 80 13.95 -13.13 -6.22
CA SER A 80 14.41 -11.75 -6.40
C SER A 80 13.42 -10.69 -5.88
N VAL A 81 12.31 -11.11 -5.28
CA VAL A 81 11.36 -10.20 -4.62
C VAL A 81 11.87 -9.84 -3.23
N SER A 82 11.84 -8.56 -2.92
CA SER A 82 12.20 -8.00 -1.63
C SER A 82 10.99 -7.39 -0.94
N PHE A 83 11.01 -7.36 0.40
CA PHE A 83 9.96 -6.73 1.20
C PHE A 83 10.54 -5.63 2.07
N ARG A 84 9.81 -4.50 2.11
CA ARG A 84 10.00 -3.43 3.09
C ARG A 84 8.75 -3.38 3.96
N PHE A 85 8.93 -3.30 5.28
CA PHE A 85 7.84 -3.15 6.22
C PHE A 85 7.95 -1.81 6.94
N LEU A 86 6.88 -1.02 6.94
CA LEU A 86 6.78 0.28 7.61
C LEU A 86 5.80 0.16 8.79
N ASP A 87 6.09 0.90 9.86
CA ASP A 87 5.19 1.00 11.01
C ASP A 87 3.92 1.78 10.63
N SER A 88 2.76 1.35 11.12
CA SER A 88 1.46 1.99 10.92
C SER A 88 1.36 3.40 11.51
N ALA A 89 2.28 3.79 12.41
CA ALA A 89 2.34 5.14 12.96
C ALA A 89 2.78 6.24 11.96
N ILE A 90 3.18 5.87 10.74
CA ILE A 90 3.84 6.80 9.80
C ILE A 90 2.86 7.72 9.06
N GLY A 91 1.55 7.44 9.02
CA GLY A 91 0.62 8.36 8.35
C GLY A 91 -0.72 7.78 7.88
N ASP A 92 -1.39 8.54 7.04
CA ASP A 92 -2.67 8.18 6.44
C ASP A 92 -2.48 7.12 5.35
N VAL A 93 -3.12 5.95 5.54
CA VAL A 93 -3.07 4.80 4.61
C VAL A 93 -3.47 5.19 3.18
N SER A 94 -4.58 5.91 3.04
CA SER A 94 -5.08 6.29 1.73
C SER A 94 -4.09 7.19 1.00
N LYS A 95 -3.47 8.12 1.71
CA LYS A 95 -2.45 9.01 1.15
C LYS A 95 -1.19 8.24 0.75
N LEU A 96 -0.69 7.36 1.61
CA LEU A 96 0.50 6.57 1.33
C LEU A 96 0.32 5.63 0.13
N LEU A 97 -0.86 5.01 0.00
CA LEU A 97 -1.23 4.22 -1.17
C LEU A 97 -1.35 5.09 -2.44
N GLN A 98 -1.92 6.30 -2.30
CA GLN A 98 -2.07 7.24 -3.42
C GLN A 98 -0.72 7.74 -3.95
N GLU A 99 0.25 7.93 -3.06
CA GLU A 99 1.59 8.40 -3.38
C GLU A 99 2.56 7.27 -3.77
N ASP A 100 2.07 6.03 -3.89
CA ASP A 100 2.86 4.82 -4.16
C ASP A 100 4.00 4.59 -3.14
N GLN A 101 3.85 5.11 -1.91
CA GLN A 101 4.82 4.89 -0.83
C GLN A 101 4.69 3.51 -0.20
N ILE A 102 3.49 2.92 -0.27
CA ILE A 102 3.20 1.54 0.13
C ILE A 102 2.40 0.83 -0.95
N ASP A 103 2.59 -0.46 -1.08
CA ASP A 103 1.80 -1.34 -1.95
C ASP A 103 0.63 -1.98 -1.21
N VAL A 104 0.81 -2.26 0.09
CA VAL A 104 -0.17 -2.97 0.93
C VAL A 104 -0.18 -2.39 2.34
N ALA A 105 -1.38 -2.16 2.88
CA ALA A 105 -1.57 -1.85 4.29
C ALA A 105 -2.23 -3.03 5.02
N LEU A 106 -1.68 -3.42 6.16
CA LEU A 106 -2.20 -4.45 7.06
C LEU A 106 -2.76 -3.75 8.30
N GLU A 107 -4.06 -3.48 8.28
CA GLU A 107 -4.71 -2.66 9.30
C GLU A 107 -6.04 -3.25 9.75
N ARG A 108 -6.55 -2.70 10.84
CA ARG A 108 -7.94 -2.90 11.23
C ARG A 108 -8.85 -2.31 10.17
N PRO A 109 -10.14 -2.71 10.12
CA PRO A 109 -11.07 -2.10 9.19
C PRO A 109 -11.03 -0.57 9.28
N LEU A 110 -10.76 0.07 8.15
CA LEU A 110 -10.68 1.53 8.00
C LEU A 110 -11.68 1.98 6.93
N GLU A 111 -12.18 3.19 7.08
CA GLU A 111 -12.80 3.88 5.94
C GLU A 111 -11.69 4.28 4.98
N VAL A 112 -11.72 3.72 3.79
CA VAL A 112 -10.74 3.98 2.73
C VAL A 112 -11.43 4.54 1.50
N ALA A 113 -10.67 5.20 0.64
CA ALA A 113 -11.19 5.74 -0.62
C ALA A 113 -11.73 4.61 -1.52
N GLU A 114 -12.74 4.89 -2.34
CA GLU A 114 -13.41 3.91 -3.23
C GLU A 114 -12.46 3.15 -4.17
N TRP A 115 -11.32 3.73 -4.50
CA TRP A 115 -10.32 3.10 -5.36
C TRP A 115 -9.41 2.10 -4.62
N VAL A 116 -9.49 2.01 -3.27
CA VAL A 116 -8.73 1.06 -2.46
C VAL A 116 -9.51 -0.24 -2.30
N SER A 117 -8.92 -1.34 -2.72
CA SER A 117 -9.47 -2.67 -2.46
C SER A 117 -9.09 -3.16 -1.08
N SER A 118 -10.07 -3.61 -0.30
CA SER A 118 -9.87 -4.16 1.05
C SER A 118 -10.34 -5.61 1.12
N VAL A 119 -9.51 -6.47 1.70
CA VAL A 119 -9.79 -7.91 1.85
C VAL A 119 -9.57 -8.30 3.32
N PRO A 120 -10.56 -8.92 4.00
CA PRO A 120 -10.37 -9.39 5.36
C PRO A 120 -9.39 -10.57 5.40
N LEU A 121 -8.40 -10.51 6.29
CA LEU A 121 -7.41 -11.56 6.49
C LEU A 121 -7.83 -12.55 7.57
N PHE A 122 -8.12 -12.06 8.76
CA PHE A 122 -8.56 -12.85 9.92
C PHE A 122 -9.23 -11.95 10.97
N GLY A 123 -9.93 -12.58 11.93
CA GLY A 123 -10.45 -11.89 13.12
C GLY A 123 -9.49 -12.05 14.30
N SER A 124 -9.23 -10.95 15.02
CA SER A 124 -8.44 -10.94 16.24
C SER A 124 -9.22 -10.22 17.33
N PRO A 125 -9.89 -10.94 18.24
CA PRO A 125 -10.62 -10.32 19.33
C PRO A 125 -9.64 -9.77 20.38
N PHE A 126 -10.02 -8.68 21.02
CA PHE A 126 -9.31 -8.20 22.20
C PHE A 126 -9.57 -9.12 23.38
N ALA A 127 -8.53 -9.36 24.17
CA ALA A 127 -8.62 -10.09 25.43
C ALA A 127 -7.94 -9.29 26.54
N VAL A 128 -8.54 -9.32 27.72
CA VAL A 128 -7.93 -8.74 28.94
C VAL A 128 -7.05 -9.83 29.57
N ILE A 129 -5.81 -9.47 29.87
CA ILE A 129 -4.87 -10.35 30.56
C ILE A 129 -4.68 -9.79 31.98
N ALA A 130 -4.88 -10.62 32.98
CA ALA A 130 -4.65 -10.27 34.37
C ALA A 130 -3.94 -11.41 35.09
N ALA A 131 -3.25 -11.10 36.18
CA ALA A 131 -2.64 -12.12 37.04
C ALA A 131 -3.74 -13.02 37.63
N LYS A 132 -3.43 -14.31 37.78
CA LYS A 132 -4.36 -15.26 38.39
C LYS A 132 -4.71 -14.81 39.81
N GLY A 133 -6.01 -14.60 40.10
CA GLY A 133 -6.51 -14.10 41.37
C GLY A 133 -6.65 -12.58 41.45
N ASN A 134 -6.39 -11.83 40.40
CA ASN A 134 -6.75 -10.42 40.32
C ASN A 134 -8.28 -10.30 40.22
N ALA A 135 -8.92 -9.73 41.25
CA ALA A 135 -10.33 -9.38 41.18
C ALA A 135 -10.42 -8.02 40.48
N ALA A 136 -10.92 -8.04 39.25
CA ALA A 136 -11.22 -6.83 38.47
C ALA A 136 -12.59 -6.25 38.91
#